data_4c018a623de2cb779ef29fde64fa3234
#
_entry.id   4c018a623de2cb779ef29fde64fa3234
#
_cell.length_a   1.000
_cell.length_b   1.000
_cell.length_c   1.000
_cell.angle_alpha   90.00
_cell.angle_beta   90.00
_cell.angle_gamma   90.00
#
_symmetry.space_group_name_H-M   'P 1'
#
loop_
_entity.id
_entity.type
_entity.pdbx_description
1 polymer ?
#
loop_
_entity_poly.entity_id
_entity_poly.type
_entity_poly.pdbx_seq_one_letter_code
_entity_poly.pdbx_strand_id
1 'polypeptide(L)'
;AHSIEKRIARIESEGSGVRKKDRVLHVKFPEPPQSGVTVVTTKGLSKGYGGPPVFEDVSFDLGRGERLLVLGLNGAGKTSLLRILAGATQANIGDIEWGYNVAVGYFAQEHDTIDPEQSLMWHMRRELPNGSGLTETQLRALLGMFGLQGSKVFQESGSLSGGEKTKLTLAMLMVGRNNVLLLDEPTNNLDPASREAVAEALENWPGAIIMVSHDEDFVKRVVPTKVLLMPDGQVDYYSKEWLELVSLS
;
A
#
# COMPACT_ATOMS: atom_id res chain seq x y z
N ALA A 1 -49.31 35.49 4.97
CA ALA A 1 -48.06 35.60 4.21
C ALA A 1 -46.84 35.93 5.11
N HIS A 2 -46.95 36.90 6.03
CA HIS A 2 -45.85 37.39 6.89
C HIS A 2 -45.28 36.39 7.90
N SER A 3 -46.01 35.31 8.24
CA SER A 3 -45.56 34.28 9.20
C SER A 3 -44.64 33.24 8.57
N ILE A 4 -44.75 32.98 7.27
CA ILE A 4 -43.94 32.00 6.54
C ILE A 4 -42.57 32.60 6.19
N GLU A 5 -42.53 33.87 5.77
CA GLU A 5 -41.30 34.59 5.48
C GLU A 5 -40.39 34.73 6.70
N LYS A 6 -40.95 35.00 7.91
CA LYS A 6 -40.20 35.00 9.16
C LYS A 6 -39.65 33.62 9.53
N ARG A 7 -40.34 32.56 9.16
CA ARG A 7 -39.91 31.18 9.44
C ARG A 7 -38.79 30.74 8.50
N ILE A 8 -38.85 31.15 7.24
CA ILE A 8 -37.79 30.93 6.24
C ILE A 8 -36.51 31.68 6.63
N ALA A 9 -36.64 32.98 6.95
CA ALA A 9 -35.50 33.79 7.38
C ALA A 9 -34.82 33.24 8.66
N ARG A 10 -35.58 32.59 9.56
CA ARG A 10 -35.03 31.96 10.76
C ARG A 10 -34.31 30.66 10.44
N ILE A 11 -34.81 29.85 9.50
CA ILE A 11 -34.13 28.61 9.03
C ILE A 11 -32.86 28.97 8.25
N GLU A 12 -32.86 30.02 7.46
CA GLU A 12 -31.66 30.50 6.76
C GLU A 12 -30.60 31.08 7.71
N SER A 13 -31.01 31.76 8.80
CA SER A 13 -30.08 32.26 9.80
C SER A 13 -29.51 31.17 10.74
N GLU A 14 -30.29 30.12 11.00
CA GLU A 14 -29.85 28.96 11.79
C GLU A 14 -29.02 27.97 10.91
N GLY A 15 -29.19 27.99 9.59
CA GLY A 15 -28.40 27.18 8.62
C GLY A 15 -27.03 27.76 8.28
N SER A 16 -26.75 29.02 8.64
CA SER A 16 -25.43 29.63 8.46
C SER A 16 -24.49 29.41 9.64
N GLY A 17 -24.60 28.24 10.30
CA GLY A 17 -23.53 27.74 11.16
C GLY A 17 -22.27 27.67 10.32
N VAL A 18 -21.36 28.64 10.55
CA VAL A 18 -20.00 28.63 10.00
C VAL A 18 -19.44 27.22 10.23
N ARG A 19 -19.43 26.39 9.19
CA ARG A 19 -18.63 25.16 9.18
C ARG A 19 -17.24 25.65 9.53
N LYS A 20 -16.81 25.45 10.81
CA LYS A 20 -15.40 25.54 11.13
C LYS A 20 -14.70 24.75 10.04
N LYS A 21 -13.90 25.43 9.22
CA LYS A 21 -12.98 24.77 8.32
C LYS A 21 -12.24 23.78 9.23
N ASP A 22 -12.58 22.51 9.13
CA ASP A 22 -11.82 21.48 9.78
C ASP A 22 -10.38 21.76 9.36
N ARG A 23 -9.53 22.01 10.36
CA ARG A 23 -8.10 22.11 10.13
C ARG A 23 -7.73 20.77 9.51
N VAL A 24 -7.52 20.75 8.19
CA VAL A 24 -6.96 19.60 7.50
C VAL A 24 -5.59 19.39 8.16
N LEU A 25 -5.53 18.44 9.07
CA LEU A 25 -4.26 18.01 9.63
C LEU A 25 -3.51 17.37 8.48
N HIS A 26 -2.52 18.05 7.94
CA HIS A 26 -1.57 17.44 7.01
C HIS A 26 -0.71 16.47 7.81
N VAL A 27 -1.22 15.26 7.99
CA VAL A 27 -0.48 14.19 8.63
C VAL A 27 0.39 13.55 7.55
N LYS A 28 1.69 13.57 7.78
CA LYS A 28 2.65 12.83 6.96
C LYS A 28 2.84 11.45 7.59
N PHE A 29 3.06 10.44 6.74
CA PHE A 29 3.55 9.15 7.23
C PHE A 29 4.87 9.34 7.97
N PRO A 30 5.13 8.54 9.03
CA PRO A 30 6.43 8.53 9.65
C PRO A 30 7.50 8.18 8.60
N GLU A 31 8.64 8.87 8.66
CA GLU A 31 9.75 8.52 7.79
C GLU A 31 10.21 7.10 8.12
N PRO A 32 10.31 6.21 7.11
CA PRO A 32 10.81 4.87 7.33
C PRO A 32 12.27 4.92 7.78
N PRO A 33 12.77 3.90 8.49
CA PRO A 33 14.18 3.80 8.85
C PRO A 33 15.05 3.95 7.61
N GLN A 34 16.14 4.69 7.72
CA GLN A 34 17.06 4.86 6.60
C GLN A 34 17.71 3.52 6.25
N SER A 35 17.53 3.09 5.01
CA SER A 35 18.24 1.95 4.40
C SER A 35 19.50 2.42 3.68
N GLY A 36 20.28 1.47 3.21
CA GLY A 36 21.35 1.72 2.22
C GLY A 36 20.80 2.36 0.92
N VAL A 37 21.68 2.73 0.02
CA VAL A 37 21.31 3.28 -1.31
C VAL A 37 20.57 2.24 -2.14
N THR A 38 21.09 1.01 -2.19
CA THR A 38 20.41 -0.14 -2.78
C THR A 38 19.67 -0.89 -1.66
N VAL A 39 18.39 -1.17 -1.87
CA VAL A 39 17.55 -1.87 -0.89
C VAL A 39 17.48 -3.36 -1.16
N VAL A 40 17.50 -3.78 -2.43
CA VAL A 40 17.56 -5.18 -2.81
C VAL A 40 18.30 -5.36 -4.13
N THR A 41 19.07 -6.44 -4.22
CA THR A 41 19.65 -6.96 -5.46
C THR A 41 19.28 -8.42 -5.57
N THR A 42 18.75 -8.82 -6.71
CA THR A 42 18.47 -10.23 -7.04
C THR A 42 19.39 -10.69 -8.14
N LYS A 43 19.84 -11.95 -8.07
CA LYS A 43 20.78 -12.55 -9.03
C LYS A 43 20.29 -13.93 -9.44
N GLY A 44 19.86 -14.05 -10.69
CA GLY A 44 19.52 -15.34 -11.31
C GLY A 44 18.37 -16.08 -10.64
N LEU A 45 17.37 -15.36 -10.08
CA LEU A 45 16.27 -16.02 -9.38
C LEU A 45 15.44 -16.87 -10.33
N SER A 46 15.23 -18.13 -9.95
CA SER A 46 14.38 -19.06 -10.70
C SER A 46 13.43 -19.79 -9.76
N LYS A 47 12.21 -20.06 -10.22
CA LYS A 47 11.17 -20.74 -9.44
C LYS A 47 10.36 -21.70 -10.30
N GLY A 48 10.15 -22.90 -9.75
CA GLY A 48 9.25 -23.92 -10.27
C GLY A 48 8.59 -24.70 -9.11
N TYR A 49 7.53 -25.40 -9.42
CA TYR A 49 6.72 -26.19 -8.47
C TYR A 49 6.58 -27.65 -8.89
N GLY A 50 7.69 -28.27 -9.31
CA GLY A 50 7.72 -29.68 -9.74
C GLY A 50 7.35 -29.95 -11.21
N GLY A 51 7.14 -28.87 -11.98
CA GLY A 51 6.93 -28.90 -13.43
C GLY A 51 7.95 -27.97 -14.10
N PRO A 52 7.65 -27.48 -15.32
CA PRO A 52 8.43 -26.42 -15.94
C PRO A 52 8.61 -25.23 -15.00
N PRO A 53 9.73 -24.50 -15.08
CA PRO A 53 9.93 -23.31 -14.27
C PRO A 53 8.87 -22.25 -14.58
N VAL A 54 8.41 -21.57 -13.54
CA VAL A 54 7.45 -20.46 -13.67
C VAL A 54 8.15 -19.21 -14.17
N PHE A 55 9.40 -19.02 -13.73
CA PHE A 55 10.34 -18.03 -14.25
C PHE A 55 11.79 -18.48 -14.01
N GLU A 56 12.72 -17.97 -14.81
CA GLU A 56 14.14 -18.28 -14.76
C GLU A 56 14.98 -17.02 -14.93
N ASP A 57 16.12 -16.99 -14.26
CA ASP A 57 17.20 -15.99 -14.38
C ASP A 57 16.73 -14.53 -14.17
N VAL A 58 15.81 -14.31 -13.22
CA VAL A 58 15.32 -12.97 -12.90
C VAL A 58 16.35 -12.24 -12.03
N SER A 59 16.90 -11.15 -12.59
CA SER A 59 17.92 -10.33 -11.94
C SER A 59 17.55 -8.85 -12.02
N PHE A 60 17.51 -8.15 -10.87
CA PHE A 60 17.29 -6.72 -10.80
C PHE A 60 17.87 -6.11 -9.54
N ASP A 61 18.01 -4.79 -9.54
CA ASP A 61 18.31 -3.98 -8.37
C ASP A 61 17.22 -2.92 -8.16
N LEU A 62 16.99 -2.58 -6.88
CA LEU A 62 16.08 -1.52 -6.49
C LEU A 62 16.77 -0.59 -5.47
N GLY A 63 16.73 0.69 -5.76
CA GLY A 63 17.25 1.74 -4.89
C GLY A 63 16.22 2.20 -3.85
N ARG A 64 16.71 2.92 -2.84
CA ARG A 64 15.86 3.56 -1.83
C ARG A 64 14.91 4.55 -2.48
N GLY A 65 13.62 4.44 -2.15
CA GLY A 65 12.56 5.30 -2.71
C GLY A 65 12.18 4.99 -4.15
N GLU A 66 12.86 4.04 -4.82
CA GLU A 66 12.45 3.58 -6.14
C GLU A 66 11.18 2.71 -6.07
N ARG A 67 10.46 2.65 -7.17
CA ARG A 67 9.20 1.91 -7.30
C ARG A 67 9.26 1.00 -8.51
N LEU A 68 9.22 -0.33 -8.28
CA LEU A 68 9.25 -1.36 -9.29
C LEU A 68 7.85 -1.89 -9.55
N LEU A 69 7.38 -1.78 -10.78
CA LEU A 69 6.15 -2.42 -11.25
C LEU A 69 6.50 -3.78 -11.88
N VAL A 70 5.88 -4.84 -11.38
CA VAL A 70 6.05 -6.20 -11.92
C VAL A 70 4.87 -6.51 -12.83
N LEU A 71 5.13 -6.69 -14.13
CA LEU A 71 4.15 -7.00 -15.18
C LEU A 71 4.35 -8.40 -15.71
N GLY A 72 3.31 -8.98 -16.29
CA GLY A 72 3.32 -10.28 -16.94
C GLY A 72 1.95 -10.94 -16.89
N LEU A 73 1.70 -11.89 -17.75
CA LEU A 73 0.44 -12.63 -17.83
C LEU A 73 0.16 -13.40 -16.53
N ASN A 74 -1.10 -13.81 -16.37
CA ASN A 74 -1.47 -14.67 -15.25
C ASN A 74 -0.69 -15.98 -15.30
N GLY A 75 -0.10 -16.37 -14.17
CA GLY A 75 0.80 -17.53 -14.10
C GLY A 75 2.27 -17.23 -14.38
N ALA A 76 2.65 -16.03 -14.80
CA ALA A 76 4.05 -15.63 -15.05
C ALA A 76 4.93 -15.57 -13.77
N GLY A 77 4.37 -15.83 -12.58
CA GLY A 77 5.14 -15.92 -11.34
C GLY A 77 5.28 -14.63 -10.55
N LYS A 78 4.50 -13.59 -10.85
CA LYS A 78 4.53 -12.30 -10.14
C LYS A 78 4.37 -12.46 -8.62
N THR A 79 3.30 -13.12 -8.17
CA THR A 79 3.06 -13.45 -6.76
C THR A 79 4.17 -14.32 -6.17
N SER A 80 4.68 -15.29 -6.94
CA SER A 80 5.80 -16.14 -6.50
C SER A 80 7.07 -15.33 -6.24
N LEU A 81 7.37 -14.35 -7.10
CA LEU A 81 8.49 -13.43 -6.90
C LEU A 81 8.30 -12.61 -5.61
N LEU A 82 7.12 -12.01 -5.40
CA LEU A 82 6.84 -11.25 -4.18
C LEU A 82 6.93 -12.12 -2.91
N ARG A 83 6.43 -13.35 -2.96
CA ARG A 83 6.55 -14.31 -1.85
C ARG A 83 8.00 -14.70 -1.56
N ILE A 84 8.84 -14.83 -2.58
CA ILE A 84 10.28 -15.09 -2.42
C ILE A 84 10.95 -13.89 -1.76
N LEU A 85 10.69 -12.67 -2.23
CA LEU A 85 11.21 -11.44 -1.63
C LEU A 85 10.70 -11.24 -0.19
N ALA A 86 9.48 -11.64 0.12
CA ALA A 86 8.93 -11.60 1.47
C ALA A 86 9.51 -12.68 2.41
N GLY A 87 10.30 -13.63 1.90
CA GLY A 87 10.77 -14.79 2.66
C GLY A 87 9.70 -15.82 2.97
N ALA A 88 8.50 -15.70 2.38
CA ALA A 88 7.39 -16.65 2.56
C ALA A 88 7.59 -17.95 1.78
N THR A 89 8.45 -17.96 0.78
CA THR A 89 8.90 -19.16 0.04
C THR A 89 10.33 -18.96 -0.44
N GLN A 90 11.01 -20.05 -0.81
CA GLN A 90 12.37 -20.00 -1.32
C GLN A 90 12.40 -20.06 -2.85
N ALA A 91 13.35 -19.36 -3.47
CA ALA A 91 13.72 -19.60 -4.85
C ALA A 91 14.35 -21.01 -4.99
N ASN A 92 14.27 -21.59 -6.18
CA ASN A 92 14.97 -22.84 -6.48
C ASN A 92 16.45 -22.58 -6.81
N ILE A 93 16.73 -21.47 -7.47
CA ILE A 93 18.07 -21.02 -7.87
C ILE A 93 18.13 -19.51 -7.67
N GLY A 94 19.35 -18.99 -7.48
CA GLY A 94 19.63 -17.57 -7.37
C GLY A 94 19.64 -17.05 -5.93
N ASP A 95 20.07 -15.81 -5.79
CA ASP A 95 20.29 -15.17 -4.50
C ASP A 95 19.58 -13.83 -4.38
N ILE A 96 19.24 -13.45 -3.16
CA ILE A 96 18.70 -12.14 -2.79
C ILE A 96 19.64 -11.50 -1.78
N GLU A 97 20.14 -10.33 -2.12
CA GLU A 97 20.96 -9.51 -1.24
C GLU A 97 20.14 -8.29 -0.79
N TRP A 98 19.73 -8.28 0.47
CA TRP A 98 19.09 -7.11 1.08
C TRP A 98 20.12 -6.09 1.52
N GLY A 99 19.84 -4.83 1.26
CA GLY A 99 20.70 -3.73 1.67
C GLY A 99 20.76 -3.54 3.19
N TYR A 100 21.64 -2.64 3.62
CA TYR A 100 21.75 -2.32 5.04
C TYR A 100 20.44 -1.75 5.61
N ASN A 101 20.05 -2.25 6.79
CA ASN A 101 18.88 -1.80 7.55
C ASN A 101 17.56 -1.84 6.76
N VAL A 102 17.40 -2.82 5.87
CA VAL A 102 16.15 -3.02 5.13
C VAL A 102 15.15 -3.76 6.01
N ALA A 103 13.92 -3.24 6.05
CA ALA A 103 12.77 -3.85 6.69
C ALA A 103 11.63 -3.94 5.67
N VAL A 104 11.22 -5.17 5.35
CA VAL A 104 10.24 -5.49 4.33
C VAL A 104 8.86 -5.65 4.94
N GLY A 105 7.87 -4.91 4.40
CA GLY A 105 6.46 -5.15 4.65
C GLY A 105 5.83 -5.82 3.45
N TYR A 106 5.13 -6.92 3.65
CA TYR A 106 4.44 -7.66 2.60
C TYR A 106 2.93 -7.57 2.76
N PHE A 107 2.28 -7.01 1.75
CA PHE A 107 0.84 -7.04 1.60
C PHE A 107 0.46 -8.26 0.75
N ALA A 108 0.02 -9.32 1.43
CA ALA A 108 -0.60 -10.48 0.81
C ALA A 108 -2.12 -10.29 0.70
N GLN A 109 -2.73 -11.00 -0.22
CA GLN A 109 -4.20 -10.98 -0.40
C GLN A 109 -4.97 -11.51 0.82
N GLU A 110 -4.31 -12.27 1.71
CA GLU A 110 -4.88 -12.80 2.94
C GLU A 110 -4.60 -11.88 4.12
N HIS A 111 -5.62 -11.57 4.92
CA HIS A 111 -5.54 -10.60 6.04
C HIS A 111 -5.13 -11.24 7.36
N ASP A 112 -4.22 -12.21 7.34
CA ASP A 112 -3.80 -13.03 8.50
C ASP A 112 -3.16 -12.21 9.64
N THR A 113 -2.75 -10.98 9.35
CA THR A 113 -2.11 -10.09 10.35
C THR A 113 -3.13 -9.35 11.22
N ILE A 114 -4.42 -9.40 10.89
CA ILE A 114 -5.49 -8.71 11.60
C ILE A 114 -6.10 -9.62 12.66
N ASP A 115 -5.96 -9.25 13.94
CA ASP A 115 -6.66 -9.88 15.04
C ASP A 115 -8.10 -9.35 15.11
N PRO A 116 -9.12 -10.20 14.87
CA PRO A 116 -10.51 -9.76 14.76
C PRO A 116 -11.09 -9.17 16.07
N GLU A 117 -10.53 -9.52 17.22
CA GLU A 117 -10.99 -9.08 18.54
C GLU A 117 -10.41 -7.71 18.94
N GLN A 118 -9.44 -7.21 18.20
CA GLN A 118 -8.75 -5.96 18.51
C GLN A 118 -9.27 -4.79 17.66
N SER A 119 -9.16 -3.56 18.21
CA SER A 119 -9.57 -2.36 17.50
C SER A 119 -8.56 -1.94 16.43
N LEU A 120 -9.01 -1.12 15.45
CA LEU A 120 -8.12 -0.55 14.45
C LEU A 120 -6.99 0.26 15.10
N MET A 121 -7.31 1.02 16.15
CA MET A 121 -6.31 1.78 16.90
C MET A 121 -5.28 0.90 17.58
N TRP A 122 -5.69 -0.27 18.08
CA TRP A 122 -4.75 -1.23 18.66
C TRP A 122 -3.75 -1.72 17.62
N HIS A 123 -4.23 -2.09 16.42
CA HIS A 123 -3.37 -2.52 15.32
C HIS A 123 -2.37 -1.44 14.92
N MET A 124 -2.83 -0.20 14.75
CA MET A 124 -1.94 0.92 14.42
C MET A 124 -0.86 1.13 15.49
N ARG A 125 -1.23 1.04 16.78
CA ARG A 125 -0.26 1.20 17.88
C ARG A 125 0.75 0.06 17.95
N ARG A 126 0.33 -1.16 17.64
CA ARG A 126 1.21 -2.34 17.64
C ARG A 126 2.34 -2.21 16.62
N GLU A 127 2.04 -1.65 15.45
CA GLU A 127 3.01 -1.49 14.37
C GLU A 127 3.94 -0.28 14.55
N LEU A 128 3.61 0.63 15.47
CA LEU A 128 4.43 1.82 15.67
C LEU A 128 5.83 1.48 16.18
N PRO A 129 6.87 2.10 15.61
CA PRO A 129 8.20 2.06 16.19
C PRO A 129 8.22 2.65 17.60
N ASN A 130 8.97 2.04 18.51
CA ASN A 130 9.23 2.64 19.82
C ASN A 130 9.82 4.04 19.65
N GLY A 131 9.23 5.04 20.32
CA GLY A 131 9.69 6.44 20.23
C GLY A 131 9.25 7.16 18.96
N SER A 132 8.28 6.66 18.20
CA SER A 132 7.74 7.32 17.01
C SER A 132 7.16 8.71 17.26
N GLY A 133 6.77 8.99 18.52
CA GLY A 133 6.17 10.27 18.93
C GLY A 133 4.78 10.55 18.32
N LEU A 134 4.21 9.61 17.55
CA LEU A 134 2.90 9.78 16.95
C LEU A 134 1.80 9.74 18.03
N THR A 135 1.02 10.80 18.06
CA THR A 135 -0.15 10.92 18.96
C THR A 135 -1.33 10.11 18.42
N GLU A 136 -2.29 9.80 19.30
CA GLU A 136 -3.54 9.15 18.90
C GLU A 136 -4.27 9.95 17.81
N THR A 137 -4.27 11.27 17.89
CA THR A 137 -4.89 12.14 16.89
C THR A 137 -4.24 11.97 15.51
N GLN A 138 -2.92 11.82 15.45
CA GLN A 138 -2.20 11.59 14.21
C GLN A 138 -2.49 10.20 13.64
N LEU A 139 -2.55 9.16 14.47
CA LEU A 139 -2.94 7.81 14.04
C LEU A 139 -4.36 7.77 13.50
N ARG A 140 -5.30 8.46 14.14
CA ARG A 140 -6.68 8.60 13.65
C ARG A 140 -6.73 9.32 12.31
N ALA A 141 -5.90 10.34 12.12
CA ALA A 141 -5.82 11.06 10.85
C ALA A 141 -5.20 10.19 9.74
N LEU A 142 -4.18 9.36 10.05
CA LEU A 142 -3.62 8.37 9.11
C LEU A 142 -4.68 7.35 8.70
N LEU A 143 -5.43 6.77 9.64
CA LEU A 143 -6.56 5.89 9.31
C LEU A 143 -7.62 6.63 8.47
N GLY A 144 -7.83 7.91 8.74
CA GLY A 144 -8.73 8.77 7.98
C GLY A 144 -8.33 8.94 6.51
N MET A 145 -7.03 8.90 6.17
CA MET A 145 -6.54 8.92 4.78
C MET A 145 -7.04 7.71 4.00
N PHE A 146 -7.23 6.57 4.67
CA PHE A 146 -7.82 5.36 4.11
C PHE A 146 -9.35 5.29 4.24
N GLY A 147 -10.02 6.39 4.66
CA GLY A 147 -11.46 6.42 4.88
C GLY A 147 -11.93 5.67 6.14
N LEU A 148 -11.01 5.25 7.02
CA LEU A 148 -11.28 4.60 8.30
C LEU A 148 -11.31 5.66 9.42
N GLN A 149 -12.47 6.29 9.67
CA GLN A 149 -12.58 7.45 10.55
C GLN A 149 -13.78 7.39 11.50
N GLY A 150 -13.85 8.36 12.42
CA GLY A 150 -14.94 8.49 13.39
C GLY A 150 -14.85 7.43 14.49
N SER A 151 -15.99 6.87 14.88
CA SER A 151 -16.08 5.81 15.89
C SER A 151 -15.51 4.47 15.41
N LYS A 152 -15.41 4.27 14.10
CA LYS A 152 -14.90 3.04 13.48
C LYS A 152 -13.49 2.67 13.95
N VAL A 153 -12.64 3.65 14.21
CA VAL A 153 -11.25 3.40 14.67
C VAL A 153 -11.16 2.63 15.98
N PHE A 154 -12.23 2.65 16.79
CA PHE A 154 -12.31 1.94 18.07
C PHE A 154 -13.13 0.64 18.00
N GLN A 155 -13.70 0.31 16.83
CA GLN A 155 -14.43 -0.95 16.64
C GLN A 155 -13.46 -2.12 16.50
N GLU A 156 -13.92 -3.30 16.86
CA GLU A 156 -13.23 -4.56 16.59
C GLU A 156 -13.07 -4.77 15.09
N SER A 157 -11.87 -5.13 14.66
CA SER A 157 -11.54 -5.30 13.26
C SER A 157 -12.23 -6.50 12.60
N GLY A 158 -12.76 -7.43 13.40
CA GLY A 158 -13.59 -8.53 12.90
C GLY A 158 -14.86 -8.07 12.19
N SER A 159 -15.39 -6.88 12.53
CA SER A 159 -16.58 -6.29 11.90
C SER A 159 -16.30 -5.59 10.56
N LEU A 160 -15.04 -5.46 10.16
CA LEU A 160 -14.63 -4.81 8.92
C LEU A 160 -14.97 -5.64 7.68
N SER A 161 -15.41 -4.97 6.61
CA SER A 161 -15.49 -5.56 5.28
C SER A 161 -14.08 -5.93 4.76
N GLY A 162 -14.00 -6.79 3.74
CA GLY A 162 -12.72 -7.14 3.10
C GLY A 162 -11.92 -5.91 2.66
N GLY A 163 -12.57 -4.93 1.98
CA GLY A 163 -11.91 -3.70 1.56
C GLY A 163 -11.44 -2.83 2.73
N GLU A 164 -12.15 -2.82 3.87
CA GLU A 164 -11.70 -2.11 5.06
C GLU A 164 -10.53 -2.80 5.74
N LYS A 165 -10.48 -4.13 5.73
CA LYS A 165 -9.32 -4.90 6.18
C LYS A 165 -8.09 -4.61 5.32
N THR A 166 -8.24 -4.57 3.99
CA THR A 166 -7.20 -4.15 3.05
C THR A 166 -6.62 -2.78 3.44
N LYS A 167 -7.49 -1.79 3.65
CA LYS A 167 -7.09 -0.43 4.05
C LYS A 167 -6.37 -0.39 5.40
N LEU A 168 -6.85 -1.14 6.37
CA LEU A 168 -6.20 -1.25 7.67
C LEU A 168 -4.80 -1.88 7.55
N THR A 169 -4.66 -2.98 6.80
CA THR A 169 -3.37 -3.64 6.58
C THR A 169 -2.36 -2.70 5.92
N LEU A 170 -2.78 -1.94 4.90
CA LEU A 170 -1.90 -0.96 4.26
C LEU A 170 -1.50 0.17 5.21
N ALA A 171 -2.44 0.71 5.99
CA ALA A 171 -2.13 1.71 7.01
C ALA A 171 -1.11 1.19 8.04
N MET A 172 -1.27 -0.06 8.50
CA MET A 172 -0.32 -0.72 9.42
C MET A 172 1.08 -0.83 8.81
N LEU A 173 1.19 -1.28 7.55
CA LEU A 173 2.47 -1.41 6.86
C LEU A 173 3.18 -0.07 6.70
N MET A 174 2.42 1.00 6.44
CA MET A 174 2.98 2.33 6.20
C MET A 174 3.39 3.08 7.47
N VAL A 175 2.80 2.77 8.63
CA VAL A 175 3.22 3.34 9.91
C VAL A 175 4.26 2.51 10.63
N GLY A 176 4.46 1.28 10.20
CA GLY A 176 5.44 0.35 10.74
C GLY A 176 6.89 0.75 10.43
N ARG A 177 7.82 -0.11 10.81
CA ARG A 177 9.26 0.08 10.55
C ARG A 177 9.69 -0.30 9.13
N ASN A 178 8.74 -0.54 8.23
CA ASN A 178 9.06 -0.97 6.88
C ASN A 178 9.62 0.20 6.07
N ASN A 179 10.67 -0.06 5.30
CA ASN A 179 11.21 0.87 4.32
C ASN A 179 11.18 0.31 2.89
N VAL A 180 10.68 -0.93 2.75
CA VAL A 180 10.31 -1.55 1.49
C VAL A 180 8.92 -2.14 1.63
N LEU A 181 8.01 -1.86 0.69
CA LEU A 181 6.69 -2.49 0.60
C LEU A 181 6.62 -3.39 -0.62
N LEU A 182 6.18 -4.63 -0.39
CA LEU A 182 5.81 -5.59 -1.43
C LEU A 182 4.29 -5.63 -1.49
N LEU A 183 3.70 -5.23 -2.62
CA LEU A 183 2.25 -5.08 -2.77
C LEU A 183 1.74 -6.01 -3.88
N ASP A 184 0.96 -7.02 -3.49
CA ASP A 184 0.33 -7.96 -4.42
C ASP A 184 -1.14 -7.60 -4.60
N GLU A 185 -1.46 -6.90 -5.71
CA GLU A 185 -2.80 -6.42 -6.05
C GLU A 185 -3.50 -5.64 -4.92
N PRO A 186 -2.91 -4.54 -4.42
CA PRO A 186 -3.39 -3.84 -3.22
C PRO A 186 -4.75 -3.14 -3.40
N THR A 187 -5.22 -2.98 -4.64
CA THR A 187 -6.51 -2.35 -4.96
C THR A 187 -7.62 -3.35 -5.28
N ASN A 188 -7.33 -4.65 -5.27
CA ASN A 188 -8.33 -5.68 -5.53
C ASN A 188 -9.44 -5.63 -4.48
N ASN A 189 -10.69 -5.81 -4.95
CA ASN A 189 -11.91 -5.79 -4.13
C ASN A 189 -12.18 -4.45 -3.41
N LEU A 190 -11.52 -3.36 -3.81
CA LEU A 190 -11.80 -2.02 -3.31
C LEU A 190 -12.81 -1.29 -4.22
N ASP A 191 -13.68 -0.52 -3.60
CA ASP A 191 -14.52 0.45 -4.31
C ASP A 191 -13.67 1.61 -4.85
N PRO A 192 -14.15 2.37 -5.85
CA PRO A 192 -13.35 3.43 -6.49
C PRO A 192 -12.80 4.47 -5.52
N ALA A 193 -13.57 4.89 -4.51
CA ALA A 193 -13.13 5.88 -3.53
C ALA A 193 -12.02 5.30 -2.63
N SER A 194 -12.12 4.03 -2.29
CA SER A 194 -11.08 3.32 -1.52
C SER A 194 -9.79 3.13 -2.32
N ARG A 195 -9.87 2.83 -3.63
CA ARG A 195 -8.69 2.75 -4.52
C ARG A 195 -7.95 4.08 -4.58
N GLU A 196 -8.69 5.18 -4.75
CA GLU A 196 -8.11 6.53 -4.78
C GLU A 196 -7.40 6.86 -3.46
N ALA A 197 -8.03 6.58 -2.31
CA ALA A 197 -7.42 6.82 -1.00
C ALA A 197 -6.13 6.01 -0.79
N VAL A 198 -6.10 4.75 -1.21
CA VAL A 198 -4.91 3.89 -1.15
C VAL A 198 -3.82 4.42 -2.07
N ALA A 199 -4.17 4.80 -3.31
CA ALA A 199 -3.23 5.35 -4.27
C ALA A 199 -2.59 6.66 -3.77
N GLU A 200 -3.40 7.58 -3.22
CA GLU A 200 -2.93 8.84 -2.64
C GLU A 200 -1.98 8.61 -1.45
N ALA A 201 -2.31 7.65 -0.58
CA ALA A 201 -1.47 7.30 0.54
C ALA A 201 -0.10 6.77 0.09
N LEU A 202 -0.06 5.86 -0.89
CA LEU A 202 1.16 5.27 -1.43
C LEU A 202 1.98 6.24 -2.29
N GLU A 203 1.33 7.18 -3.00
CA GLU A 203 1.99 8.27 -3.73
C GLU A 203 2.93 9.06 -2.81
N ASN A 204 2.49 9.33 -1.59
CA ASN A 204 3.20 10.14 -0.61
C ASN A 204 4.11 9.33 0.32
N TRP A 205 4.14 8.01 0.21
CA TRP A 205 4.99 7.19 1.06
C TRP A 205 6.44 7.17 0.57
N PRO A 206 7.44 7.49 1.44
CA PRO A 206 8.81 7.74 1.00
C PRO A 206 9.69 6.49 0.85
N GLY A 207 9.21 5.30 1.19
CA GLY A 207 9.96 4.05 1.07
C GLY A 207 9.98 3.48 -0.36
N ALA A 208 10.75 2.42 -0.57
CA ALA A 208 10.76 1.69 -1.84
C ALA A 208 9.54 0.77 -1.96
N ILE A 209 9.01 0.62 -3.17
CA ILE A 209 7.82 -0.20 -3.45
C ILE A 209 8.13 -1.19 -4.57
N ILE A 210 7.76 -2.46 -4.37
CA ILE A 210 7.66 -3.46 -5.44
C ILE A 210 6.20 -3.86 -5.51
N MET A 211 5.56 -3.66 -6.66
CA MET A 211 4.11 -3.86 -6.78
C MET A 211 3.72 -4.67 -8.01
N VAL A 212 2.69 -5.48 -7.85
CA VAL A 212 1.88 -6.09 -8.91
C VAL A 212 0.54 -5.39 -8.88
N SER A 213 0.05 -4.92 -10.01
CA SER A 213 -1.29 -4.34 -10.13
C SER A 213 -1.80 -4.36 -11.57
N HIS A 214 -3.10 -4.64 -11.74
CA HIS A 214 -3.84 -4.52 -12.99
C HIS A 214 -4.60 -3.19 -13.11
N ASP A 215 -4.51 -2.33 -12.10
CA ASP A 215 -5.22 -1.06 -12.02
C ASP A 215 -4.35 0.07 -12.59
N GLU A 216 -4.66 0.49 -13.83
CA GLU A 216 -3.92 1.56 -14.50
C GLU A 216 -3.94 2.89 -13.72
N ASP A 217 -5.06 3.24 -13.13
CA ASP A 217 -5.20 4.51 -12.41
C ASP A 217 -4.36 4.50 -11.13
N PHE A 218 -4.32 3.36 -10.45
CA PHE A 218 -3.42 3.14 -9.33
C PHE A 218 -1.95 3.26 -9.75
N VAL A 219 -1.54 2.59 -10.84
CA VAL A 219 -0.16 2.65 -11.36
C VAL A 219 0.22 4.06 -11.77
N LYS A 220 -0.68 4.80 -12.47
CA LYS A 220 -0.46 6.21 -12.84
C LYS A 220 -0.22 7.10 -11.62
N ARG A 221 -0.91 6.82 -10.51
CA ARG A 221 -0.82 7.62 -9.30
C ARG A 221 0.44 7.31 -8.50
N VAL A 222 0.78 6.02 -8.34
CA VAL A 222 1.98 5.59 -7.60
C VAL A 222 3.27 5.91 -8.35
N VAL A 223 3.23 6.06 -9.66
CA VAL A 223 4.34 6.44 -10.55
C VAL A 223 5.58 5.56 -10.36
N PRO A 224 5.62 4.35 -10.98
CA PRO A 224 6.80 3.50 -10.95
C PRO A 224 8.04 4.19 -11.54
N THR A 225 9.23 3.79 -11.11
CA THR A 225 10.51 4.20 -11.70
C THR A 225 11.05 3.16 -12.68
N LYS A 226 10.79 1.88 -12.38
CA LYS A 226 11.24 0.73 -13.16
C LYS A 226 10.07 -0.23 -13.39
N VAL A 227 10.20 -1.06 -14.43
CA VAL A 227 9.29 -2.16 -14.76
C VAL A 227 10.11 -3.44 -14.86
N LEU A 228 9.59 -4.52 -14.31
CA LEU A 228 10.10 -5.88 -14.48
C LEU A 228 9.06 -6.70 -15.25
N LEU A 229 9.44 -7.23 -16.40
CA LEU A 229 8.60 -8.12 -17.21
C LEU A 229 8.83 -9.57 -16.80
N MET A 230 7.75 -10.25 -16.43
CA MET A 230 7.75 -11.65 -16.08
C MET A 230 7.07 -12.48 -17.21
N PRO A 231 7.55 -13.69 -17.52
CA PRO A 231 8.60 -14.45 -16.81
C PRO A 231 10.02 -14.14 -17.26
N ASP A 232 10.22 -13.28 -18.28
CA ASP A 232 11.50 -13.09 -18.98
C ASP A 232 12.58 -12.38 -18.16
N GLY A 233 12.21 -11.78 -17.02
CA GLY A 233 13.15 -11.08 -16.14
C GLY A 233 13.71 -9.78 -16.72
N GLN A 234 13.14 -9.26 -17.81
CA GLN A 234 13.60 -8.01 -18.42
C GLN A 234 13.23 -6.82 -17.56
N VAL A 235 14.21 -5.98 -17.25
CA VAL A 235 14.02 -4.73 -16.51
C VAL A 235 14.17 -3.54 -17.43
N ASP A 236 13.25 -2.57 -17.31
CA ASP A 236 13.30 -1.32 -18.07
C ASP A 236 12.87 -0.14 -17.19
N TYR A 237 13.14 1.08 -17.66
CA TYR A 237 12.60 2.29 -17.04
C TYR A 237 11.11 2.42 -17.35
N TYR A 238 10.34 2.87 -16.36
CA TYR A 238 8.92 3.07 -16.56
C TYR A 238 8.67 4.24 -17.54
N SER A 239 7.79 4.00 -18.51
CA SER A 239 7.20 5.00 -19.40
C SER A 239 5.70 4.81 -19.46
N LYS A 240 4.97 5.79 -20.01
CA LYS A 240 3.50 5.68 -20.14
C LYS A 240 3.04 4.57 -21.07
N GLU A 241 3.90 4.10 -21.96
CA GLU A 241 3.62 3.00 -22.89
C GLU A 241 3.38 1.68 -22.14
N TRP A 242 3.99 1.50 -20.96
CA TRP A 242 3.78 0.32 -20.13
C TRP A 242 2.36 0.21 -19.55
N LEU A 243 1.59 1.32 -19.53
CA LEU A 243 0.21 1.30 -19.02
C LEU A 243 -0.71 0.39 -19.85
N GLU A 244 -0.49 0.28 -21.14
CA GLU A 244 -1.28 -0.61 -22.00
C GLU A 244 -1.11 -2.09 -21.61
N LEU A 245 0.04 -2.45 -21.03
CA LEU A 245 0.30 -3.80 -20.55
C LEU A 245 -0.22 -4.06 -19.13
N VAL A 246 -0.50 -3.02 -18.34
CA VAL A 246 -1.02 -3.15 -16.98
C VAL A 246 -2.36 -3.89 -16.98
N SER A 247 -3.28 -3.51 -17.85
CA SER A 247 -4.61 -4.13 -17.94
C SER A 247 -4.58 -5.54 -18.55
N LEU A 248 -3.49 -5.93 -19.19
CA LEU A 248 -3.28 -7.26 -19.81
C LEU A 248 -2.48 -8.22 -18.92
N SER A 249 -1.89 -7.72 -17.83
CA SER A 249 -0.93 -8.46 -16.98
C SER A 249 -1.60 -9.27 -15.81
#